data_7be119c14fe1dedecc0dffaf333c6fbc
#
_entry.id   7be119c14fe1dedecc0dffaf333c6fbc
#
_cell.length_a   1.000
_cell.length_b   1.000
_cell.length_c   1.000
_cell.angle_alpha   90.00
_cell.angle_beta   90.00
_cell.angle_gamma   90.00
#
_symmetry.space_group_name_H-M   'P 1'
#
loop_
_entity.id
_entity.type
_entity.pdbx_description
1 polymer ?
#
loop_
_entity_poly.entity_id
_entity_poly.type
_entity_poly.pdbx_seq_one_letter_code
_entity_poly.pdbx_strand_id
1 'polypeptide(L)'
;EVIGSVGKKNTGTRLRFWPDPKYFDTPKFNLRALRHLLRAKAVLCPGLTVTLYDEASGERNQWHYEDGLRDYLKGELADRELLPPDLFVGTLKKDTEIVDWAVAWIADGELVQESYVNLIPTSAGGTHESGLRDGLFNAVKSFIELHALAPKGVKLLPEDVFARASYVLSAKVLDPQFQGQIKERLNSRDAVR
;
A
#
# COMPACT_ATOMS: atom_id res chain seq x y z
N GLU A 1 -33.26 -4.47 7.43
CA GLU A 1 -34.08 -5.55 8.01
C GLU A 1 -33.21 -6.82 8.11
N VAL A 2 -33.26 -7.50 9.27
CA VAL A 2 -32.60 -8.79 9.47
C VAL A 2 -33.54 -9.91 9.00
N ILE A 3 -33.15 -10.63 7.95
CA ILE A 3 -33.98 -11.66 7.32
C ILE A 3 -33.63 -13.09 7.78
N GLY A 4 -32.53 -13.27 8.53
CA GLY A 4 -32.13 -14.59 9.03
C GLY A 4 -30.80 -14.58 9.70
N SER A 5 -30.33 -15.75 10.10
CA SER A 5 -28.99 -15.99 10.65
C SER A 5 -28.27 -17.09 9.87
N VAL A 6 -26.94 -17.01 9.84
CA VAL A 6 -26.07 -17.98 9.18
C VAL A 6 -25.10 -18.58 10.17
N GLY A 7 -24.48 -19.70 9.83
CA GLY A 7 -23.48 -20.33 10.68
C GLY A 7 -22.29 -19.40 10.94
N LYS A 8 -21.67 -19.47 12.14
CA LYS A 8 -20.55 -18.63 12.59
C LYS A 8 -19.35 -18.62 11.64
N LYS A 9 -19.17 -19.66 10.83
CA LYS A 9 -18.08 -19.77 9.83
C LYS A 9 -18.43 -19.13 8.50
N ASN A 10 -19.71 -18.81 8.25
CA ASN A 10 -20.15 -18.16 7.02
C ASN A 10 -20.18 -16.65 7.23
N THR A 11 -19.03 -16.01 7.03
CA THR A 11 -18.85 -14.57 7.22
C THR A 11 -18.56 -13.91 5.87
N GLY A 12 -19.04 -12.70 5.71
CA GLY A 12 -18.77 -11.91 4.50
C GLY A 12 -19.82 -10.84 4.28
N THR A 13 -19.54 -9.97 3.32
CA THR A 13 -20.45 -8.89 2.90
C THR A 13 -20.61 -8.95 1.39
N ARG A 14 -21.87 -8.91 0.93
CA ARG A 14 -22.19 -8.79 -0.47
C ARG A 14 -22.98 -7.51 -0.70
N LEU A 15 -22.47 -6.64 -1.57
CA LEU A 15 -23.12 -5.42 -1.99
C LEU A 15 -23.46 -5.52 -3.48
N ARG A 16 -24.65 -5.10 -3.85
CA ARG A 16 -25.09 -4.94 -5.23
C ARG A 16 -25.69 -3.56 -5.37
N PHE A 17 -25.19 -2.76 -6.31
CA PHE A 17 -25.63 -1.40 -6.50
C PHE A 17 -25.41 -0.93 -7.94
N TRP A 18 -26.16 0.07 -8.32
CA TRP A 18 -26.03 0.81 -9.58
C TRP A 18 -26.32 2.29 -9.32
N PRO A 19 -25.58 3.21 -9.98
CA PRO A 19 -25.84 4.64 -9.84
C PRO A 19 -27.16 5.02 -10.49
N ASP A 20 -27.93 5.85 -9.81
CA ASP A 20 -29.15 6.42 -10.37
C ASP A 20 -28.80 7.58 -11.30
N PRO A 21 -29.14 7.54 -12.62
CA PRO A 21 -28.83 8.58 -13.59
C PRO A 21 -29.44 9.94 -13.26
N LYS A 22 -30.37 10.00 -12.32
CA LYS A 22 -30.94 11.26 -11.81
C LYS A 22 -29.92 12.09 -11.04
N TYR A 23 -28.93 11.44 -10.39
CA TYR A 23 -27.99 12.09 -9.50
C TYR A 23 -26.55 12.14 -10.03
N PHE A 24 -26.26 11.47 -11.13
CA PHE A 24 -24.92 11.35 -11.69
C PHE A 24 -24.93 11.69 -13.17
N ASP A 25 -24.05 12.57 -13.61
CA ASP A 25 -23.86 12.91 -15.04
C ASP A 25 -23.49 11.68 -15.86
N THR A 26 -22.76 10.76 -15.25
CA THR A 26 -22.40 9.47 -15.85
C THR A 26 -22.71 8.34 -14.89
N PRO A 27 -23.73 7.51 -15.14
CA PRO A 27 -24.08 6.39 -14.26
C PRO A 27 -23.16 5.18 -14.44
N LYS A 28 -22.02 5.35 -15.13
CA LYS A 28 -21.05 4.28 -15.37
C LYS A 28 -19.91 4.37 -14.39
N PHE A 29 -19.50 3.24 -13.80
CA PHE A 29 -18.32 3.16 -12.98
C PHE A 29 -17.04 3.22 -13.82
N ASN A 30 -16.01 3.88 -13.29
CA ASN A 30 -14.64 3.68 -13.76
C ASN A 30 -14.15 2.32 -13.21
N LEU A 31 -14.36 1.26 -14.00
CA LEU A 31 -14.01 -0.10 -13.59
C LEU A 31 -12.51 -0.27 -13.31
N ARG A 32 -11.65 0.47 -14.01
CA ARG A 32 -10.20 0.44 -13.77
C ARG A 32 -9.88 0.94 -12.35
N ALA A 33 -10.41 2.11 -12.00
CA ALA A 33 -10.21 2.68 -10.66
C ALA A 33 -10.84 1.79 -9.57
N LEU A 34 -12.02 1.23 -9.82
CA LEU A 34 -12.70 0.34 -8.90
C LEU A 34 -11.92 -0.97 -8.67
N ARG A 35 -11.39 -1.59 -9.73
CA ARG A 35 -10.54 -2.78 -9.62
C ARG A 35 -9.29 -2.49 -8.81
N HIS A 36 -8.60 -1.37 -9.07
CA HIS A 36 -7.43 -0.98 -8.29
C HIS A 36 -7.76 -0.79 -6.81
N LEU A 37 -8.84 -0.08 -6.50
CA LEU A 37 -9.29 0.13 -5.12
C LEU A 37 -9.62 -1.18 -4.40
N LEU A 38 -10.36 -2.08 -5.03
CA LEU A 38 -10.77 -3.36 -4.43
C LEU A 38 -9.58 -4.31 -4.27
N ARG A 39 -8.66 -4.32 -5.22
CA ARG A 39 -7.40 -5.05 -5.13
C ARG A 39 -6.57 -4.56 -3.94
N ALA A 40 -6.45 -3.24 -3.78
CA ALA A 40 -5.76 -2.64 -2.62
C ALA A 40 -6.37 -3.10 -1.28
N LYS A 41 -7.71 -3.23 -1.18
CA LYS A 41 -8.34 -3.76 0.05
C LYS A 41 -7.93 -5.20 0.35
N ALA A 42 -7.83 -6.07 -0.66
CA ALA A 42 -7.34 -7.43 -0.48
C ALA A 42 -5.87 -7.47 -0.04
N VAL A 43 -5.03 -6.62 -0.61
CA VAL A 43 -3.61 -6.48 -0.25
C VAL A 43 -3.44 -6.01 1.19
N LEU A 44 -4.20 -4.97 1.60
CA LEU A 44 -4.08 -4.34 2.93
C LEU A 44 -4.73 -5.15 4.05
N CYS A 45 -5.51 -6.18 3.70
CA CYS A 45 -6.17 -7.10 4.61
C CYS A 45 -5.79 -8.55 4.26
N PRO A 46 -4.60 -9.03 4.63
CA PRO A 46 -4.16 -10.39 4.32
C PRO A 46 -5.21 -11.43 4.72
N GLY A 47 -5.43 -12.43 3.84
CA GLY A 47 -6.43 -13.46 4.02
C GLY A 47 -7.87 -13.05 3.61
N LEU A 48 -8.11 -11.77 3.30
CA LEU A 48 -9.42 -11.32 2.78
C LEU A 48 -9.52 -11.66 1.28
N THR A 49 -10.64 -12.31 0.91
CA THR A 49 -11.01 -12.48 -0.50
C THR A 49 -11.97 -11.37 -0.91
N VAL A 50 -11.60 -10.60 -1.93
CA VAL A 50 -12.44 -9.56 -2.52
C VAL A 50 -12.82 -9.98 -3.93
N THR A 51 -14.12 -9.90 -4.26
CA THR A 51 -14.63 -10.26 -5.59
C THR A 51 -15.42 -9.07 -6.15
N LEU A 52 -15.16 -8.74 -7.40
CA LEU A 52 -15.95 -7.81 -8.21
C LEU A 52 -16.64 -8.61 -9.32
N TYR A 53 -17.96 -8.43 -9.45
CA TYR A 53 -18.73 -8.95 -10.56
C TYR A 53 -19.42 -7.79 -11.29
N ASP A 54 -19.07 -7.59 -12.54
CA ASP A 54 -19.73 -6.61 -13.40
C ASP A 54 -20.85 -7.30 -14.19
N GLU A 55 -22.10 -7.02 -13.81
CA GLU A 55 -23.26 -7.63 -14.42
C GLU A 55 -23.47 -7.21 -15.88
N ALA A 56 -22.94 -6.04 -16.29
CA ALA A 56 -23.10 -5.55 -17.65
C ALA A 56 -22.20 -6.29 -18.65
N SER A 57 -20.97 -6.58 -18.26
CA SER A 57 -20.00 -7.33 -19.08
C SER A 57 -19.97 -8.82 -18.79
N GLY A 58 -20.49 -9.26 -17.63
CA GLY A 58 -20.34 -10.62 -17.13
C GLY A 58 -18.95 -10.91 -16.56
N GLU A 59 -18.09 -9.92 -16.48
CA GLU A 59 -16.70 -10.08 -16.02
C GLU A 59 -16.64 -10.26 -14.50
N ARG A 60 -15.81 -11.20 -14.06
CA ARG A 60 -15.57 -11.46 -12.64
C ARG A 60 -14.07 -11.36 -12.35
N ASN A 61 -13.71 -10.51 -11.38
CA ASN A 61 -12.37 -10.41 -10.83
C ASN A 61 -12.38 -10.87 -9.37
N GLN A 62 -11.31 -11.54 -8.94
CA GLN A 62 -11.13 -11.97 -7.56
C GLN A 62 -9.68 -11.77 -7.15
N TRP A 63 -9.48 -11.22 -5.94
CA TRP A 63 -8.18 -10.98 -5.34
C TRP A 63 -8.10 -11.60 -3.96
N HIS A 64 -6.98 -12.22 -3.67
CA HIS A 64 -6.66 -12.81 -2.38
C HIS A 64 -5.14 -12.82 -2.22
N TYR A 65 -4.63 -12.33 -1.10
CA TYR A 65 -3.22 -12.26 -0.79
C TYR A 65 -2.99 -12.82 0.61
N GLU A 66 -2.17 -13.86 0.73
CA GLU A 66 -1.81 -14.47 2.01
C GLU A 66 -0.81 -13.59 2.76
N ASP A 67 0.21 -13.08 2.07
CA ASP A 67 1.30 -12.26 2.63
C ASP A 67 1.19 -10.78 2.19
N GLY A 68 -0.02 -10.31 1.97
CA GLY A 68 -0.38 -8.92 1.77
C GLY A 68 0.54 -8.12 0.87
N LEU A 69 1.26 -7.15 1.46
CA LEU A 69 2.13 -6.21 0.74
C LEU A 69 3.27 -6.91 -0.01
N ARG A 70 3.83 -7.99 0.57
CA ARG A 70 4.92 -8.76 -0.04
C ARG A 70 4.49 -9.38 -1.35
N ASP A 71 3.39 -10.13 -1.33
CA ASP A 71 2.86 -10.81 -2.52
C ASP A 71 2.47 -9.81 -3.60
N TYR A 72 1.89 -8.70 -3.20
CA TYR A 72 1.51 -7.63 -4.10
C TYR A 72 2.73 -7.01 -4.79
N LEU A 73 3.71 -6.51 -4.04
CA LEU A 73 4.90 -5.87 -4.61
C LEU A 73 5.72 -6.84 -5.44
N LYS A 74 5.85 -8.08 -5.00
CA LYS A 74 6.50 -9.15 -5.78
C LYS A 74 5.81 -9.38 -7.12
N GLY A 75 4.48 -9.38 -7.14
CA GLY A 75 3.71 -9.52 -8.37
C GLY A 75 3.84 -8.33 -9.32
N GLU A 76 3.84 -7.09 -8.79
CA GLU A 76 4.03 -5.87 -9.60
C GLU A 76 5.45 -5.77 -10.19
N LEU A 77 6.44 -6.38 -9.55
CA LEU A 77 7.84 -6.37 -9.97
C LEU A 77 8.30 -7.70 -10.58
N ALA A 78 7.37 -8.59 -10.96
CA ALA A 78 7.70 -9.95 -11.42
C ALA A 78 8.66 -10.00 -12.64
N ASP A 79 8.59 -8.99 -13.51
CA ASP A 79 9.41 -8.88 -14.71
C ASP A 79 10.66 -7.98 -14.50
N ARG A 80 11.00 -7.67 -13.25
CA ARG A 80 12.13 -6.77 -12.92
C ARG A 80 13.24 -7.53 -12.23
N GLU A 81 14.46 -7.12 -12.49
CA GLU A 81 15.62 -7.56 -11.71
C GLU A 81 15.69 -6.78 -10.39
N LEU A 82 15.66 -7.51 -9.27
CA LEU A 82 15.76 -6.95 -7.93
C LEU A 82 17.22 -6.98 -7.44
N LEU A 83 17.66 -5.90 -6.79
CA LEU A 83 19.00 -5.74 -6.23
C LEU A 83 18.94 -5.20 -4.79
N PRO A 84 18.99 -6.03 -3.73
CA PRO A 84 19.18 -7.50 -3.73
C PRO A 84 17.93 -8.25 -4.24
N PRO A 85 18.04 -9.58 -4.52
CA PRO A 85 16.97 -10.37 -5.13
C PRO A 85 15.73 -10.56 -4.25
N ASP A 86 15.84 -10.27 -2.96
CA ASP A 86 14.75 -10.40 -2.00
C ASP A 86 14.16 -9.04 -1.63
N LEU A 87 12.85 -9.03 -1.36
CA LEU A 87 12.16 -7.86 -0.82
C LEU A 87 12.51 -7.66 0.64
N PHE A 88 12.69 -6.40 1.04
CA PHE A 88 12.77 -6.00 2.43
C PHE A 88 11.34 -5.74 2.95
N VAL A 89 10.89 -6.59 3.84
CA VAL A 89 9.54 -6.50 4.42
C VAL A 89 9.60 -6.39 5.93
N GLY A 90 8.66 -5.70 6.52
CA GLY A 90 8.59 -5.60 7.96
C GLY A 90 7.27 -5.04 8.47
N THR A 91 7.10 -5.18 9.77
CA THR A 91 5.97 -4.66 10.52
C THR A 91 6.47 -4.03 11.80
N LEU A 92 6.08 -2.79 12.05
CA LEU A 92 6.25 -2.12 13.33
C LEU A 92 4.89 -2.01 14.02
N LYS A 93 4.80 -2.49 15.25
CA LYS A 93 3.59 -2.38 16.08
C LYS A 93 3.90 -1.58 17.33
N LYS A 94 3.16 -0.50 17.53
CA LYS A 94 3.10 0.30 18.75
C LYS A 94 1.66 0.33 19.25
N ASP A 95 1.42 0.84 20.44
CA ASP A 95 0.09 0.88 21.07
C ASP A 95 -0.97 1.59 20.21
N THR A 96 -0.57 2.62 19.50
CA THR A 96 -1.46 3.48 18.69
C THR A 96 -1.25 3.39 17.18
N GLU A 97 -0.25 2.63 16.74
CA GLU A 97 0.18 2.59 15.35
C GLU A 97 0.62 1.17 14.94
N ILE A 98 0.26 0.80 13.72
CA ILE A 98 0.83 -0.36 13.03
C ILE A 98 1.30 0.10 11.68
N VAL A 99 2.56 -0.18 11.34
CA VAL A 99 3.12 0.16 10.04
C VAL A 99 3.67 -1.11 9.41
N ASP A 100 3.15 -1.44 8.24
CA ASP A 100 3.60 -2.56 7.42
C ASP A 100 4.25 -2.03 6.15
N TRP A 101 5.38 -2.58 5.74
CA TRP A 101 6.05 -2.18 4.51
C TRP A 101 6.62 -3.37 3.74
N ALA A 102 6.67 -3.19 2.42
CA ALA A 102 7.47 -3.98 1.50
C ALA A 102 8.26 -3.03 0.62
N VAL A 103 9.56 -3.24 0.51
CA VAL A 103 10.49 -2.41 -0.29
C VAL A 103 11.36 -3.33 -1.13
N ALA A 104 11.63 -2.89 -2.35
CA ALA A 104 12.57 -3.54 -3.26
C ALA A 104 13.32 -2.49 -4.07
N TRP A 105 14.55 -2.77 -4.43
CA TRP A 105 15.31 -1.96 -5.38
C TRP A 105 15.36 -2.68 -6.71
N ILE A 106 15.11 -1.96 -7.79
CA ILE A 106 15.09 -2.50 -9.15
C ILE A 106 16.24 -1.95 -9.98
N ALA A 107 16.81 -2.79 -10.84
CA ALA A 107 17.90 -2.38 -11.73
C ALA A 107 17.44 -1.32 -12.72
N ASP A 108 16.24 -1.50 -13.31
CA ASP A 108 15.64 -0.62 -14.30
C ASP A 108 14.12 -0.64 -14.26
N GLY A 109 13.49 0.23 -15.07
CA GLY A 109 12.05 0.27 -15.27
C GLY A 109 11.29 1.24 -14.37
N GLU A 110 9.97 1.14 -14.42
CA GLU A 110 9.05 2.01 -13.69
C GLU A 110 8.96 1.59 -12.22
N LEU A 111 8.97 2.59 -11.32
CA LEU A 111 8.88 2.36 -9.89
C LEU A 111 7.42 2.16 -9.46
N VAL A 112 7.22 1.27 -8.50
CA VAL A 112 5.95 1.11 -7.78
C VAL A 112 6.10 1.82 -6.44
N GLN A 113 5.37 2.92 -6.22
CA GLN A 113 5.41 3.67 -4.98
C GLN A 113 3.99 3.97 -4.54
N GLU A 114 3.51 3.21 -3.58
CA GLU A 114 2.15 3.30 -3.06
C GLU A 114 2.15 3.38 -1.54
N SER A 115 1.31 4.26 -1.01
CA SER A 115 1.11 4.38 0.43
C SER A 115 -0.36 4.48 0.80
N TYR A 116 -0.66 3.95 2.00
CA TYR A 116 -2.02 3.85 2.51
C TYR A 116 -2.05 4.20 4.00
N VAL A 117 -3.11 4.91 4.41
CA VAL A 117 -3.40 5.17 5.82
C VAL A 117 -4.82 4.71 6.12
N ASN A 118 -4.98 3.80 7.10
CA ASN A 118 -6.27 3.21 7.46
C ASN A 118 -7.04 2.70 6.22
N LEU A 119 -6.33 1.98 5.33
CA LEU A 119 -6.82 1.44 4.06
C LEU A 119 -7.19 2.49 2.99
N ILE A 120 -6.89 3.76 3.21
CA ILE A 120 -7.14 4.85 2.25
C ILE A 120 -5.83 5.14 1.51
N PRO A 121 -5.84 5.17 0.16
CA PRO A 121 -4.66 5.53 -0.61
C PRO A 121 -4.28 6.99 -0.37
N THR A 122 -2.98 7.23 -0.13
CA THR A 122 -2.42 8.55 0.10
C THR A 122 -1.55 8.96 -1.09
N SER A 123 -2.20 9.32 -2.20
CA SER A 123 -1.55 9.62 -3.48
C SER A 123 -0.58 10.82 -3.44
N ALA A 124 -0.77 11.73 -2.49
CA ALA A 124 0.13 12.85 -2.22
C ALA A 124 1.11 12.57 -1.07
N GLY A 125 1.23 11.30 -0.63
CA GLY A 125 2.16 10.85 0.40
C GLY A 125 1.82 11.39 1.80
N GLY A 126 2.86 11.75 2.55
CA GLY A 126 2.71 12.33 3.87
C GLY A 126 3.80 11.92 4.85
N THR A 127 3.54 12.17 6.13
CA THR A 127 4.51 11.94 7.21
C THR A 127 4.94 10.47 7.36
N HIS A 128 4.05 9.51 7.09
CA HIS A 128 4.37 8.08 7.11
C HIS A 128 5.39 7.69 6.03
N GLU A 129 5.29 8.25 4.81
CA GLU A 129 6.32 8.04 3.78
C GLU A 129 7.64 8.69 4.14
N SER A 130 7.60 9.91 4.68
CA SER A 130 8.81 10.58 5.17
C SER A 130 9.50 9.74 6.24
N GLY A 131 8.72 9.17 7.19
CA GLY A 131 9.23 8.26 8.21
C GLY A 131 9.89 7.00 7.62
N LEU A 132 9.26 6.35 6.63
CA LEU A 132 9.85 5.21 5.93
C LEU A 132 11.18 5.59 5.26
N ARG A 133 11.20 6.73 4.55
CA ARG A 133 12.39 7.22 3.84
C ARG A 133 13.53 7.53 4.80
N ASP A 134 13.25 8.24 5.87
CA ASP A 134 14.25 8.60 6.89
C ASP A 134 14.78 7.36 7.61
N GLY A 135 13.90 6.43 7.96
CA GLY A 135 14.27 5.16 8.61
C GLY A 135 15.18 4.31 7.73
N LEU A 136 14.80 4.10 6.46
CA LEU A 136 15.61 3.34 5.51
C LEU A 136 16.94 4.01 5.21
N PHE A 137 16.94 5.32 4.99
CA PHE A 137 18.17 6.08 4.76
C PHE A 137 19.15 5.96 5.93
N ASN A 138 18.65 6.14 7.16
CA ASN A 138 19.47 6.02 8.37
C ASN A 138 20.00 4.60 8.58
N ALA A 139 19.18 3.57 8.29
CA ALA A 139 19.59 2.17 8.38
C ALA A 139 20.72 1.86 7.39
N VAL A 140 20.58 2.26 6.12
CA VAL A 140 21.61 2.06 5.08
C VAL A 140 22.88 2.83 5.43
N LYS A 141 22.75 4.08 5.87
CA LYS A 141 23.89 4.90 6.30
C LYS A 141 24.65 4.26 7.46
N SER A 142 23.93 3.83 8.50
CA SER A 142 24.53 3.17 9.65
C SER A 142 25.24 1.85 9.27
N PHE A 143 24.63 1.08 8.36
CA PHE A 143 25.25 -0.13 7.84
C PHE A 143 26.55 0.14 7.08
N ILE A 144 26.56 1.14 6.19
CA ILE A 144 27.74 1.56 5.44
C ILE A 144 28.86 2.02 6.36
N GLU A 145 28.52 2.82 7.39
CA GLU A 145 29.48 3.32 8.38
C GLU A 145 30.06 2.18 9.23
N LEU A 146 29.20 1.29 9.73
CA LEU A 146 29.61 0.15 10.57
C LEU A 146 30.57 -0.80 9.84
N HIS A 147 30.35 -1.01 8.56
CA HIS A 147 31.16 -1.92 7.74
C HIS A 147 32.26 -1.22 6.92
N ALA A 148 32.45 0.08 7.14
CA ALA A 148 33.45 0.91 6.42
C ALA A 148 33.37 0.78 4.89
N LEU A 149 32.16 0.73 4.34
CA LEU A 149 31.92 0.53 2.91
C LEU A 149 31.96 1.82 2.09
N ALA A 150 31.93 2.98 2.74
CA ALA A 150 31.91 4.26 2.03
C ALA A 150 33.30 4.55 1.38
N PRO A 151 33.34 4.85 0.08
CA PRO A 151 34.56 5.35 -0.56
C PRO A 151 34.97 6.69 0.07
N LYS A 152 36.29 6.95 0.13
CA LYS A 152 36.79 8.22 0.67
C LYS A 152 36.23 9.42 -0.10
N GLY A 153 35.66 10.38 0.64
CA GLY A 153 35.13 11.62 0.05
C GLY A 153 33.73 11.51 -0.56
N VAL A 154 33.10 10.36 -0.52
CA VAL A 154 31.69 10.15 -0.97
C VAL A 154 30.77 10.29 0.21
N LYS A 155 29.73 11.15 0.06
CA LYS A 155 28.65 11.32 1.02
C LYS A 155 27.38 10.68 0.46
N LEU A 156 26.80 9.74 1.19
CA LEU A 156 25.51 9.15 0.84
C LEU A 156 24.38 10.20 0.95
N LEU A 157 23.56 10.29 -0.07
CA LEU A 157 22.36 11.14 -0.11
C LEU A 157 21.10 10.27 -0.10
N PRO A 158 19.94 10.80 0.35
CA PRO A 158 18.66 10.06 0.31
C PRO A 158 18.29 9.57 -1.10
N GLU A 159 18.61 10.35 -2.13
CA GLU A 159 18.35 10.01 -3.53
C GLU A 159 19.13 8.76 -3.96
N ASP A 160 20.32 8.53 -3.45
CA ASP A 160 21.11 7.32 -3.76
C ASP A 160 20.40 6.05 -3.29
N VAL A 161 19.63 6.15 -2.19
CA VAL A 161 18.84 5.04 -1.66
C VAL A 161 17.51 4.88 -2.40
N PHE A 162 16.86 5.99 -2.77
CA PHE A 162 15.48 5.96 -3.26
C PHE A 162 15.30 6.05 -4.77
N ALA A 163 16.33 6.42 -5.53
CA ALA A 163 16.24 6.55 -6.99
C ALA A 163 15.74 5.27 -7.70
N ARG A 164 15.91 4.11 -7.09
CA ARG A 164 15.50 2.80 -7.61
C ARG A 164 14.63 2.00 -6.65
N ALA A 165 14.10 2.63 -5.61
CA ALA A 165 13.28 1.98 -4.61
C ALA A 165 11.81 1.94 -5.01
N SER A 166 11.26 0.75 -5.14
CA SER A 166 9.82 0.49 -5.19
C SER A 166 9.34 0.10 -3.80
N TYR A 167 8.18 0.60 -3.39
CA TYR A 167 7.63 0.26 -2.08
C TYR A 167 6.11 0.30 -2.04
N VAL A 168 5.55 -0.47 -1.11
CA VAL A 168 4.17 -0.36 -0.66
C VAL A 168 4.19 -0.21 0.86
N LEU A 169 3.53 0.84 1.35
CA LEU A 169 3.48 1.22 2.75
C LEU A 169 2.04 1.26 3.24
N SER A 170 1.77 0.64 4.36
CA SER A 170 0.47 0.68 5.04
C SER A 170 0.64 1.14 6.47
N ALA A 171 0.08 2.28 6.83
CA ALA A 171 0.01 2.78 8.19
C ALA A 171 -1.43 2.68 8.73
N LYS A 172 -1.58 2.09 9.91
CA LYS A 172 -2.83 2.07 10.68
C LYS A 172 -2.63 2.94 11.90
N VAL A 173 -3.36 4.03 11.99
CA VAL A 173 -3.21 5.08 13.01
C VAL A 173 -4.56 5.34 13.65
N LEU A 174 -4.60 5.48 14.98
CA LEU A 174 -5.88 5.68 15.71
C LEU A 174 -6.58 6.98 15.33
N ASP A 175 -5.83 8.08 15.24
CA ASP A 175 -6.39 9.41 14.93
C ASP A 175 -5.56 10.10 13.83
N PRO A 176 -5.74 9.69 12.56
CA PRO A 176 -4.97 10.25 11.46
C PRO A 176 -5.42 11.67 11.14
N GLN A 177 -4.47 12.60 11.09
CA GLN A 177 -4.68 13.98 10.62
C GLN A 177 -4.29 14.08 9.15
N PHE A 178 -5.27 14.35 8.30
CA PHE A 178 -5.06 14.49 6.86
C PHE A 178 -5.08 15.96 6.43
N GLN A 179 -4.37 16.27 5.35
CA GLN A 179 -4.48 17.53 4.66
C GLN A 179 -5.70 17.50 3.73
N GLY A 180 -6.76 18.26 4.08
CA GLY A 180 -7.99 18.35 3.29
C GLY A 180 -8.95 17.16 3.43
N GLN A 181 -10.15 17.30 2.84
CA GLN A 181 -11.22 16.29 2.92
C GLN A 181 -10.96 15.04 2.08
N ILE A 182 -10.16 15.13 1.02
CA ILE A 182 -9.90 14.03 0.08
C ILE A 182 -8.93 12.99 0.68
N LYS A 183 -8.27 13.34 1.81
CA LYS A 183 -7.38 12.44 2.57
C LYS A 183 -6.17 11.91 1.80
N GLU A 184 -5.71 12.63 0.78
CA GLU A 184 -4.59 12.23 -0.07
C GLU A 184 -3.23 12.35 0.60
N ARG A 185 -3.13 13.12 1.67
CA ARG A 185 -1.86 13.36 2.38
C ARG A 185 -2.02 13.30 3.90
N LEU A 186 -1.18 12.49 4.54
CA LEU A 186 -1.11 12.41 5.99
C LEU A 186 -0.19 13.49 6.57
N ASN A 187 -0.67 14.20 7.61
CA ASN A 187 0.07 15.24 8.32
C ASN A 187 0.35 14.91 9.80
N SER A 188 -0.04 13.73 10.28
CA SER A 188 0.20 13.31 11.67
C SER A 188 1.69 13.30 11.99
N ARG A 189 2.11 14.02 13.05
CA ARG A 189 3.52 14.10 13.46
C ARG A 189 4.05 12.78 14.01
N ASP A 190 3.18 11.99 14.60
CA ASP A 190 3.57 10.72 15.26
C ASP A 190 3.92 9.62 14.23
N ALA A 191 3.44 9.72 13.00
CA ALA A 191 3.76 8.78 11.92
C ALA A 191 5.17 8.94 11.31
N VAL A 192 5.99 9.88 11.81
CA VAL A 192 7.40 10.09 11.38
C VAL A 192 8.40 9.38 12.31
N ARG A 193 7.96 9.01 13.54
CA ARG A 193 8.82 8.44 14.59
C ARG A 193 8.73 6.92 14.63
#